data_39a4c819f368ab421a0f3e8ab40f4082
#
_entry.id   39a4c819f368ab421a0f3e8ab40f4082
#
_cell.length_a   1.000
_cell.length_b   1.000
_cell.length_c   1.000
_cell.angle_alpha   90.00
_cell.angle_beta   90.00
_cell.angle_gamma   90.00
#
_symmetry.space_group_name_H-M   'P 1'
#
loop_
_entity.id
_entity.type
_entity.pdbx_description
1 polymer ?
#
loop_
_entity_poly.entity_id
_entity_poly.type
_entity_poly.pdbx_seq_one_letter_code
_entity_poly.pdbx_strand_id
1 'polypeptide(L)'
;MNKSYLSLAMMSALSYCSLTYAQSLPVDETMVITANRFEQNQVSVLAATTVIERQEIEQYQARSLTEVLRRVPGIEIAQNGGRGHTASVFMRGTNSSHVLILVDGVRIDSAAGGVAINRFPIGLVERLEVIRGSGAAMYGSDAIGGVINIITRSHRGNNLKQVTLGVGSNQSRKGEVVTRTDVNELGHLQLSAGFEKTDGYDIKSPQTGVDYGYESQNLMGGYEHRFNQNWLGYVSASWFDSDVEYNSSGMLYHSFSDNQSFTGKMNYEGKRLKSLLMLNYQQTEKLDYTQSEGKNNANTKANIDLTQTQWANLYQLNDMIQLGAGIDGRWEKLDHDALSYGSRHVLAGESRDTYGIFGSGKLTVSDWIFEANIRHDKHDKYDDYTTWSFAAGYQVNDHYRMRASYGTAFKAPSYTDLSTAPDLEPEKSKNSEIGFDITYPLARVSVSAYDNQVDNLIIWYSDPNGAVCDVVNWGGCTLNTDARIKGVELEVNFDTGPINHTLVAEYKDHKDDNHVQLARRAKENYKWITAIQLGNFDINTTYTYTGKRLDLPTPEPTSNDYIHSTNLWDVSVGYWLSDTMVIRSRIENLFNEQYQSALGYRAPERAFYLNASYQF
;
A
#
# COMPACT_ATOMS: atom_id res chain seq x y z
N MET A 1 3.33 -7.95 38.52
CA MET A 1 3.81 -6.56 38.61
C MET A 1 3.02 -5.72 37.63
N ASN A 2 2.36 -4.68 38.10
CA ASN A 2 1.45 -3.88 37.25
C ASN A 2 2.21 -3.18 36.12
N LYS A 3 1.78 -3.40 34.88
CA LYS A 3 2.35 -2.83 33.63
C LYS A 3 2.40 -1.27 33.63
N SER A 4 1.64 -0.62 34.51
CA SER A 4 1.54 0.85 34.61
C SER A 4 2.78 1.54 35.25
N TYR A 5 3.61 0.82 35.98
CA TYR A 5 4.77 1.40 36.64
C TYR A 5 6.03 1.47 35.78
N LEU A 6 6.10 0.64 34.73
CA LEU A 6 7.23 0.68 33.78
C LEU A 6 7.17 1.91 32.85
N SER A 7 5.97 2.38 32.53
CA SER A 7 5.76 3.57 31.69
C SER A 7 6.17 4.87 32.42
N LEU A 8 6.01 4.92 33.74
CA LEU A 8 6.38 6.09 34.55
C LEU A 8 7.90 6.14 34.82
N ALA A 9 8.56 4.99 34.94
CA ALA A 9 9.99 4.90 35.16
C ALA A 9 10.82 5.27 33.92
N MET A 10 10.32 5.03 32.71
CA MET A 10 10.97 5.48 31.47
C MET A 10 10.85 7.00 31.27
N MET A 11 9.79 7.65 31.73
CA MET A 11 9.64 9.11 31.66
C MET A 11 10.58 9.87 32.61
N SER A 12 10.99 9.29 33.72
CA SER A 12 11.84 9.97 34.72
C SER A 12 13.34 9.85 34.44
N ALA A 13 13.80 8.92 33.62
CA ALA A 13 15.21 8.74 33.26
C ALA A 13 15.71 9.72 32.16
N LEU A 14 14.79 10.37 31.44
CA LEU A 14 15.09 11.28 30.31
C LEU A 14 15.33 12.75 30.73
N SER A 15 15.27 13.09 32.02
CA SER A 15 15.29 14.50 32.49
C SER A 15 16.68 15.11 32.71
N TYR A 16 17.77 14.40 32.42
CA TYR A 16 19.14 14.91 32.62
C TYR A 16 20.04 14.65 31.40
N CYS A 17 19.71 15.25 30.27
CA CYS A 17 20.68 15.45 29.19
C CYS A 17 20.73 16.93 28.84
N SER A 18 21.91 17.54 29.01
CA SER A 18 22.25 18.91 28.63
C SER A 18 21.90 19.15 27.15
N LEU A 19 21.13 20.22 26.92
CA LEU A 19 20.73 20.76 25.62
C LEU A 19 21.96 21.10 24.76
N THR A 20 22.43 20.19 23.96
CA THR A 20 23.15 20.55 22.75
C THR A 20 22.08 20.78 21.67
N TYR A 21 22.04 21.99 21.15
CA TYR A 21 21.16 22.34 20.03
C TYR A 21 21.46 21.40 18.86
N ALA A 22 20.61 20.43 18.67
CA ALA A 22 20.54 19.71 17.39
C ALA A 22 20.01 20.71 16.36
N GLN A 23 20.75 20.93 15.31
CA GLN A 23 20.32 21.70 14.16
C GLN A 23 19.05 21.01 13.63
N SER A 24 17.90 21.68 13.73
CA SER A 24 16.66 21.22 13.11
C SER A 24 16.95 20.95 11.63
N LEU A 25 16.75 19.71 11.19
CA LEU A 25 16.67 19.44 9.76
C LEU A 25 15.55 20.34 9.22
N PRO A 26 15.80 21.14 8.17
CA PRO A 26 14.73 21.92 7.56
C PRO A 26 13.61 20.95 7.20
N VAL A 27 12.36 21.30 7.51
CA VAL A 27 11.18 20.63 6.98
C VAL A 27 11.40 20.60 5.46
N ASP A 28 11.62 19.40 4.93
CA ASP A 28 12.10 19.27 3.56
C ASP A 28 10.96 19.69 2.62
N GLU A 29 11.01 20.96 2.17
CA GLU A 29 10.09 21.50 1.17
C GLU A 29 10.22 20.77 -0.18
N THR A 30 11.17 19.83 -0.27
CA THR A 30 11.52 19.10 -1.50
C THR A 30 10.84 17.73 -1.63
N MET A 31 10.05 17.30 -0.63
CA MET A 31 9.37 16.01 -0.73
C MET A 31 8.38 16.02 -1.90
N VAL A 32 8.68 15.20 -2.91
CA VAL A 32 7.95 15.13 -4.17
C VAL A 32 7.01 13.93 -4.13
N ILE A 33 5.77 14.14 -4.52
CA ILE A 33 4.75 13.08 -4.65
C ILE A 33 4.19 13.08 -6.08
N THR A 34 3.95 11.90 -6.62
CA THR A 34 3.33 11.72 -7.93
C THR A 34 1.79 11.83 -7.81
N ALA A 35 1.31 12.97 -7.29
CA ALA A 35 -0.11 13.28 -7.31
C ALA A 35 -0.52 13.82 -8.68
N ASN A 36 -1.75 13.55 -9.10
CA ASN A 36 -2.26 13.98 -10.40
C ASN A 36 -1.37 13.52 -11.58
N ARG A 37 -0.72 12.35 -11.43
CA ARG A 37 0.16 11.72 -12.45
C ARG A 37 1.46 12.45 -12.77
N PHE A 38 1.74 13.57 -12.14
CA PHE A 38 2.97 14.35 -12.28
C PHE A 38 3.59 14.60 -10.91
N GLU A 39 4.92 14.66 -10.90
CA GLU A 39 5.67 15.04 -9.70
C GLU A 39 5.34 16.48 -9.30
N GLN A 40 4.96 16.66 -8.04
CA GLN A 40 4.69 17.96 -7.44
C GLN A 40 5.12 17.97 -5.97
N ASN A 41 5.34 19.15 -5.43
CA ASN A 41 5.67 19.30 -4.02
C ASN A 41 4.49 18.82 -3.16
N GLN A 42 4.76 17.98 -2.16
CA GLN A 42 3.76 17.43 -1.25
C GLN A 42 2.91 18.52 -0.58
N VAL A 43 3.52 19.64 -0.20
CA VAL A 43 2.83 20.77 0.42
C VAL A 43 1.77 21.39 -0.51
N SER A 44 1.92 21.27 -1.83
CA SER A 44 0.96 21.79 -2.81
C SER A 44 -0.23 20.88 -3.08
N VAL A 45 -0.25 19.67 -2.52
CA VAL A 45 -1.32 18.68 -2.69
C VAL A 45 -2.40 18.90 -1.66
N LEU A 46 -3.68 18.93 -2.07
CA LEU A 46 -4.82 19.14 -1.17
C LEU A 46 -5.34 17.84 -0.53
N ALA A 47 -5.05 16.69 -1.13
CA ALA A 47 -5.36 15.39 -0.53
C ALA A 47 -4.46 15.09 0.67
N ALA A 48 -4.95 14.31 1.63
CA ALA A 48 -4.14 13.80 2.72
C ALA A 48 -3.10 12.80 2.18
N THR A 49 -1.81 13.11 2.33
CA THR A 49 -0.71 12.32 1.75
C THR A 49 0.31 11.92 2.80
N THR A 50 0.92 10.75 2.62
CA THR A 50 2.08 10.30 3.38
C THR A 50 3.12 9.75 2.42
N VAL A 51 4.37 10.16 2.58
CA VAL A 51 5.51 9.63 1.84
C VAL A 51 6.43 8.95 2.84
N ILE A 52 6.90 7.75 2.53
CA ILE A 52 7.85 6.99 3.33
C ILE A 52 9.06 6.72 2.47
N GLU A 53 10.17 7.30 2.81
CA GLU A 53 11.41 7.24 2.06
C GLU A 53 12.19 5.94 2.35
N ARG A 54 13.14 5.60 1.46
CA ARG A 54 14.00 4.42 1.59
C ARG A 54 14.71 4.37 2.95
N GLN A 55 15.20 5.49 3.43
CA GLN A 55 15.89 5.59 4.71
C GLN A 55 15.01 5.10 5.86
N GLU A 56 13.74 5.50 5.90
CA GLU A 56 12.78 5.07 6.92
C GLU A 56 12.48 3.57 6.80
N ILE A 57 12.29 3.06 5.56
CA ILE A 57 12.07 1.63 5.30
C ILE A 57 13.25 0.80 5.84
N GLU A 58 14.49 1.26 5.64
CA GLU A 58 15.69 0.62 6.15
C GLU A 58 15.83 0.71 7.65
N GLN A 59 15.49 1.85 8.25
CA GLN A 59 15.50 2.05 9.70
C GLN A 59 14.46 1.16 10.40
N TYR A 60 13.27 1.03 9.82
CA TYR A 60 12.23 0.11 10.35
C TYR A 60 12.62 -1.36 10.16
N GLN A 61 13.56 -1.66 9.27
CA GLN A 61 13.93 -3.01 8.83
C GLN A 61 12.70 -3.82 8.41
N ALA A 62 11.78 -3.15 7.72
CA ALA A 62 10.58 -3.78 7.21
C ALA A 62 10.95 -4.91 6.22
N ARG A 63 10.25 -6.02 6.33
CA ARG A 63 10.42 -7.19 5.45
C ARG A 63 9.38 -7.23 4.34
N SER A 64 8.27 -6.51 4.52
CA SER A 64 7.20 -6.43 3.55
C SER A 64 6.62 -5.02 3.49
N LEU A 65 5.93 -4.73 2.39
CA LEU A 65 5.17 -3.47 2.26
C LEU A 65 4.07 -3.34 3.31
N THR A 66 3.45 -4.45 3.72
CA THR A 66 2.41 -4.43 4.76
C THR A 66 2.95 -3.99 6.12
N GLU A 67 4.19 -4.32 6.45
CA GLU A 67 4.84 -3.85 7.68
C GLU A 67 5.11 -2.34 7.65
N VAL A 68 5.48 -1.79 6.49
CA VAL A 68 5.63 -0.33 6.30
C VAL A 68 4.28 0.36 6.38
N LEU A 69 3.30 -0.13 5.61
CA LEU A 69 1.97 0.47 5.52
C LEU A 69 1.20 0.46 6.84
N ARG A 70 1.47 -0.50 7.73
CA ARG A 70 0.88 -0.54 9.08
C ARG A 70 1.20 0.72 9.91
N ARG A 71 2.26 1.45 9.57
CA ARG A 71 2.68 2.69 10.23
C ARG A 71 1.98 3.94 9.69
N VAL A 72 1.41 3.85 8.48
CA VAL A 72 0.74 4.97 7.79
C VAL A 72 -0.60 5.28 8.43
N PRO A 73 -0.95 6.57 8.65
CA PRO A 73 -2.30 6.98 9.06
C PRO A 73 -3.37 6.47 8.09
N GLY A 74 -4.54 6.10 8.62
CA GLY A 74 -5.68 5.64 7.83
C GLY A 74 -5.53 4.23 7.25
N ILE A 75 -4.41 3.53 7.48
CA ILE A 75 -4.19 2.17 6.97
C ILE A 75 -4.26 1.14 8.09
N GLU A 76 -5.04 0.08 7.83
CA GLU A 76 -5.10 -1.15 8.61
C GLU A 76 -4.75 -2.35 7.72
N ILE A 77 -4.13 -3.36 8.33
CA ILE A 77 -3.72 -4.60 7.67
C ILE A 77 -4.36 -5.78 8.38
N ALA A 78 -5.09 -6.61 7.65
CA ALA A 78 -5.46 -7.94 8.08
C ALA A 78 -4.72 -8.98 7.24
N GLN A 79 -4.10 -9.96 7.88
CA GLN A 79 -3.24 -10.94 7.23
C GLN A 79 -3.55 -12.35 7.72
N ASN A 80 -3.69 -13.29 6.80
CA ASN A 80 -4.04 -14.68 7.08
C ASN A 80 -2.78 -15.53 7.34
N GLY A 81 -1.85 -15.06 8.17
CA GLY A 81 -0.62 -15.78 8.50
C GLY A 81 0.64 -14.92 8.36
N GLY A 82 1.76 -15.55 8.01
CA GLY A 82 3.08 -14.95 7.95
C GLY A 82 3.41 -14.25 6.63
N ARG A 83 4.71 -14.16 6.35
CA ARG A 83 5.25 -13.57 5.12
C ARG A 83 4.65 -14.24 3.89
N GLY A 84 4.24 -13.47 2.90
CA GLY A 84 3.69 -13.94 1.61
C GLY A 84 2.22 -14.35 1.63
N HIS A 85 1.62 -14.63 2.79
CA HIS A 85 0.19 -14.98 2.88
C HIS A 85 -0.71 -13.81 2.50
N THR A 86 -1.98 -14.11 2.22
CA THR A 86 -2.96 -13.10 1.84
C THR A 86 -3.02 -11.98 2.88
N ALA A 87 -2.86 -10.75 2.42
CA ALA A 87 -2.94 -9.55 3.22
C ALA A 87 -3.92 -8.56 2.58
N SER A 88 -4.87 -8.10 3.38
CA SER A 88 -5.84 -7.06 3.01
C SER A 88 -5.38 -5.72 3.56
N VAL A 89 -5.34 -4.71 2.70
CA VAL A 89 -4.99 -3.32 3.04
C VAL A 89 -6.27 -2.50 3.04
N PHE A 90 -6.72 -2.06 4.18
CA PHE A 90 -7.90 -1.21 4.32
C PHE A 90 -7.46 0.24 4.52
N MET A 91 -7.88 1.11 3.64
CA MET A 91 -7.62 2.55 3.75
C MET A 91 -8.88 3.26 4.22
N ARG A 92 -8.80 3.95 5.38
CA ARG A 92 -9.96 4.65 5.97
C ARG A 92 -11.21 3.77 6.14
N GLY A 93 -11.02 2.47 6.35
CA GLY A 93 -12.10 1.50 6.52
C GLY A 93 -12.81 1.04 5.24
N THR A 94 -12.38 1.45 4.04
CA THR A 94 -12.88 0.92 2.76
C THR A 94 -12.41 -0.51 2.52
N ASN A 95 -12.91 -1.21 1.51
CA ASN A 95 -12.45 -2.56 1.17
C ASN A 95 -10.99 -2.55 0.68
N SER A 96 -10.29 -3.67 0.82
CA SER A 96 -8.93 -3.83 0.30
C SER A 96 -8.87 -3.65 -1.23
N SER A 97 -9.91 -4.04 -1.93
CA SER A 97 -10.07 -3.85 -3.38
C SER A 97 -10.35 -2.38 -3.78
N HIS A 98 -10.54 -1.47 -2.82
CA HIS A 98 -10.73 -0.03 -3.00
C HIS A 98 -9.43 0.77 -2.91
N VAL A 99 -8.32 0.10 -2.71
CA VAL A 99 -6.99 0.71 -2.64
C VAL A 99 -6.26 0.40 -3.93
N LEU A 100 -6.11 1.41 -4.77
CA LEU A 100 -5.36 1.27 -6.02
C LEU A 100 -3.87 1.18 -5.73
N ILE A 101 -3.23 0.11 -6.19
CA ILE A 101 -1.79 -0.09 -6.05
C ILE A 101 -1.12 0.20 -7.40
N LEU A 102 -0.12 1.07 -7.36
CA LEU A 102 0.71 1.42 -8.51
C LEU A 102 2.18 1.05 -8.24
N VAL A 103 2.92 0.70 -9.27
CA VAL A 103 4.39 0.63 -9.29
C VAL A 103 4.89 1.60 -10.34
N ASP A 104 5.63 2.61 -9.92
CA ASP A 104 6.09 3.69 -10.81
C ASP A 104 4.96 4.33 -11.65
N GLY A 105 3.77 4.47 -11.06
CA GLY A 105 2.58 5.01 -11.72
C GLY A 105 1.84 4.03 -12.62
N VAL A 106 2.33 2.79 -12.76
CA VAL A 106 1.69 1.69 -13.49
C VAL A 106 0.82 0.88 -12.54
N ARG A 107 -0.45 0.66 -12.88
CA ARG A 107 -1.34 -0.19 -12.07
C ARG A 107 -0.83 -1.64 -12.04
N ILE A 108 -0.70 -2.20 -10.84
CA ILE A 108 -0.54 -3.65 -10.68
C ILE A 108 -1.94 -4.23 -10.60
N ASP A 109 -2.25 -5.19 -11.47
CA ASP A 109 -3.61 -5.68 -11.52
C ASP A 109 -3.97 -6.68 -10.43
N SER A 110 -5.25 -6.62 -10.13
CA SER A 110 -5.94 -7.45 -9.18
C SER A 110 -7.14 -8.19 -9.79
N ALA A 111 -7.16 -8.38 -11.09
CA ALA A 111 -8.27 -9.06 -11.79
C ALA A 111 -8.65 -10.40 -11.17
N ALA A 112 -7.67 -11.12 -10.64
CA ALA A 112 -7.87 -12.37 -9.91
C ALA A 112 -8.05 -12.15 -8.37
N GLY A 113 -8.66 -11.04 -7.94
CA GLY A 113 -9.12 -10.89 -6.57
C GLY A 113 -8.16 -10.26 -5.56
N GLY A 114 -7.25 -9.41 -5.99
CA GLY A 114 -6.43 -8.59 -5.09
C GLY A 114 -4.93 -8.65 -5.38
N VAL A 115 -4.28 -7.50 -5.23
CA VAL A 115 -2.83 -7.40 -5.32
C VAL A 115 -2.19 -8.09 -4.14
N ALA A 116 -1.30 -9.03 -4.40
CA ALA A 116 -0.51 -9.69 -3.35
C ALA A 116 0.60 -8.76 -2.84
N ILE A 117 0.22 -7.60 -2.29
CA ILE A 117 1.15 -6.54 -1.84
C ILE A 117 2.18 -7.07 -0.83
N ASN A 118 1.82 -8.10 -0.07
CA ASN A 118 2.71 -8.76 0.89
C ASN A 118 3.82 -9.60 0.21
N ARG A 119 3.68 -9.86 -1.10
CA ARG A 119 4.66 -10.61 -1.90
C ARG A 119 5.60 -9.68 -2.68
N PHE A 120 5.24 -8.40 -2.84
CA PHE A 120 6.11 -7.45 -3.54
C PHE A 120 7.46 -7.30 -2.83
N PRO A 121 8.60 -7.41 -3.54
CA PRO A 121 9.92 -7.34 -2.94
C PRO A 121 10.24 -5.95 -2.40
N ILE A 122 10.39 -5.82 -1.07
CA ILE A 122 10.68 -4.55 -0.40
C ILE A 122 12.02 -3.96 -0.81
N GLY A 123 12.96 -4.79 -1.23
CA GLY A 123 14.27 -4.39 -1.74
C GLY A 123 14.22 -3.51 -2.98
N LEU A 124 13.19 -3.66 -3.81
CA LEU A 124 13.00 -2.85 -5.02
C LEU A 124 12.44 -1.44 -4.73
N VAL A 125 11.98 -1.17 -3.51
CA VAL A 125 11.26 0.05 -3.17
C VAL A 125 12.22 1.17 -2.77
N GLU A 126 12.10 2.33 -3.42
CA GLU A 126 12.79 3.59 -3.05
C GLU A 126 11.93 4.40 -2.08
N ARG A 127 10.63 4.56 -2.38
CA ARG A 127 9.67 5.21 -1.49
C ARG A 127 8.25 4.71 -1.72
N LEU A 128 7.40 4.92 -0.74
CA LEU A 128 5.97 4.71 -0.82
C LEU A 128 5.25 6.04 -0.75
N GLU A 129 4.36 6.28 -1.69
CA GLU A 129 3.49 7.45 -1.72
C GLU A 129 2.06 6.97 -1.46
N VAL A 130 1.43 7.47 -0.41
CA VAL A 130 0.07 7.12 -0.04
C VAL A 130 -0.81 8.36 -0.14
N ILE A 131 -1.84 8.29 -0.99
CA ILE A 131 -2.83 9.34 -1.19
C ILE A 131 -4.15 8.81 -0.66
N ARG A 132 -4.70 9.43 0.37
CA ARG A 132 -5.96 9.04 1.00
C ARG A 132 -7.13 9.80 0.41
N GLY A 133 -8.31 9.17 0.37
CA GLY A 133 -9.52 9.73 -0.21
C GLY A 133 -9.69 9.37 -1.69
N SER A 134 -10.73 9.90 -2.33
CA SER A 134 -11.07 9.56 -3.71
C SER A 134 -10.05 10.08 -4.71
N GLY A 135 -9.26 9.18 -5.28
CA GLY A 135 -8.33 9.45 -6.39
C GLY A 135 -8.89 9.10 -7.77
N ALA A 136 -10.13 8.59 -7.85
CA ALA A 136 -10.69 8.02 -9.08
C ALA A 136 -10.69 8.95 -10.27
N ALA A 137 -10.97 10.24 -10.07
CA ALA A 137 -10.99 11.23 -11.14
C ALA A 137 -9.65 11.32 -11.91
N MET A 138 -8.54 10.94 -11.29
CA MET A 138 -7.22 10.96 -11.94
C MET A 138 -6.73 9.57 -12.35
N TYR A 139 -7.06 8.54 -11.54
CA TYR A 139 -6.46 7.22 -11.70
C TYR A 139 -7.43 6.17 -12.27
N GLY A 140 -8.74 6.50 -12.38
CA GLY A 140 -9.79 5.60 -12.86
C GLY A 140 -10.34 4.69 -11.76
N SER A 141 -10.84 3.50 -12.14
CA SER A 141 -11.46 2.56 -11.20
C SER A 141 -10.53 2.16 -10.05
N ASP A 142 -11.12 1.64 -8.96
CA ASP A 142 -10.48 1.02 -7.78
C ASP A 142 -9.89 1.99 -6.74
N ALA A 143 -9.87 3.32 -7.01
CA ALA A 143 -9.34 4.32 -6.07
C ALA A 143 -10.41 4.92 -5.14
N ILE A 144 -11.36 4.12 -4.65
CA ILE A 144 -12.43 4.56 -3.72
C ILE A 144 -11.83 4.98 -2.36
N GLY A 145 -10.91 4.20 -1.81
CA GLY A 145 -10.21 4.48 -0.56
C GLY A 145 -9.02 5.40 -0.74
N GLY A 146 -8.33 5.25 -1.85
CA GLY A 146 -7.14 6.01 -2.21
C GLY A 146 -6.14 5.23 -3.06
N VAL A 147 -4.93 5.71 -3.11
CA VAL A 147 -3.85 5.20 -3.96
C VAL A 147 -2.59 4.95 -3.14
N ILE A 148 -1.94 3.83 -3.37
CA ILE A 148 -0.58 3.54 -2.90
C ILE A 148 0.29 3.42 -4.14
N ASN A 149 1.24 4.34 -4.33
CA ASN A 149 2.19 4.30 -5.41
C ASN A 149 3.56 3.87 -4.87
N ILE A 150 4.01 2.71 -5.31
CA ILE A 150 5.32 2.15 -4.99
C ILE A 150 6.30 2.71 -6.01
N ILE A 151 7.17 3.59 -5.58
CA ILE A 151 8.28 4.07 -6.42
C ILE A 151 9.44 3.11 -6.24
N THR A 152 9.88 2.51 -7.33
CA THR A 152 11.00 1.59 -7.29
C THR A 152 12.32 2.35 -7.16
N ARG A 153 13.40 1.65 -6.78
CA ARG A 153 14.73 2.24 -6.64
C ARG A 153 15.07 3.03 -7.88
N SER A 154 15.15 4.34 -7.72
CA SER A 154 15.28 5.25 -8.82
C SER A 154 16.61 5.07 -9.56
N HIS A 155 16.56 5.09 -10.87
CA HIS A 155 17.71 5.28 -11.75
C HIS A 155 18.31 6.70 -11.60
N ARG A 156 17.57 7.66 -11.03
CA ARG A 156 18.05 9.00 -10.67
C ARG A 156 18.72 8.98 -9.30
N GLY A 157 19.77 9.76 -9.14
CA GLY A 157 20.53 9.92 -7.90
C GLY A 157 21.99 9.49 -8.05
N ASN A 158 22.71 9.51 -6.94
CA ASN A 158 24.13 9.17 -6.93
C ASN A 158 24.38 7.70 -7.30
N ASN A 159 25.55 7.42 -7.84
CA ASN A 159 26.03 6.06 -8.05
C ASN A 159 25.93 5.28 -6.76
N LEU A 160 25.36 4.08 -6.81
CA LEU A 160 25.15 3.21 -5.68
C LEU A 160 25.54 1.78 -6.06
N LYS A 161 26.34 1.15 -5.24
CA LYS A 161 26.57 -0.29 -5.29
C LYS A 161 26.43 -0.80 -3.87
N GLN A 162 25.38 -1.59 -3.61
CA GLN A 162 25.03 -2.02 -2.27
C GLN A 162 24.74 -3.52 -2.25
N VAL A 163 25.24 -4.20 -1.24
CA VAL A 163 24.90 -5.59 -0.90
C VAL A 163 24.27 -5.58 0.49
N THR A 164 23.14 -6.26 0.65
CA THR A 164 22.49 -6.47 1.94
C THR A 164 22.29 -7.95 2.17
N LEU A 165 22.72 -8.45 3.33
CA LEU A 165 22.48 -9.82 3.79
C LEU A 165 21.71 -9.77 5.10
N GLY A 166 20.79 -10.72 5.29
CA GLY A 166 19.96 -10.78 6.48
C GLY A 166 19.66 -12.20 6.93
N VAL A 167 19.54 -12.36 8.24
CA VAL A 167 19.11 -13.60 8.90
C VAL A 167 18.12 -13.27 10.01
N GLY A 168 17.31 -14.24 10.43
CA GLY A 168 16.34 -14.00 11.50
C GLY A 168 15.63 -15.25 11.99
N SER A 169 14.64 -15.04 12.85
CA SER A 169 13.76 -16.07 13.35
C SER A 169 13.10 -16.86 12.23
N ASN A 170 12.64 -18.08 12.53
CA ASN A 170 12.03 -19.00 11.57
C ASN A 170 12.94 -19.30 10.38
N GLN A 171 14.25 -19.40 10.63
CA GLN A 171 15.30 -19.61 9.63
C GLN A 171 15.26 -18.61 8.46
N SER A 172 14.78 -17.40 8.72
CA SER A 172 14.71 -16.35 7.71
C SER A 172 16.09 -16.00 7.19
N ARG A 173 16.22 -15.90 5.86
CA ARG A 173 17.44 -15.51 5.13
C ARG A 173 17.03 -14.60 3.99
N LYS A 174 17.81 -13.55 3.77
CA LYS A 174 17.67 -12.69 2.59
C LYS A 174 19.01 -12.26 2.06
N GLY A 175 19.06 -12.03 0.76
CA GLY A 175 20.19 -11.39 0.09
C GLY A 175 19.66 -10.42 -0.96
N GLU A 176 20.33 -9.29 -1.11
CA GLU A 176 19.95 -8.24 -2.04
C GLU A 176 21.21 -7.58 -2.59
N VAL A 177 21.24 -7.32 -3.88
CA VAL A 177 22.29 -6.55 -4.56
C VAL A 177 21.59 -5.47 -5.38
N VAL A 178 22.08 -4.25 -5.25
CA VAL A 178 21.60 -3.10 -6.05
C VAL A 178 22.81 -2.39 -6.62
N THR A 179 22.74 -2.07 -7.90
CA THR A 179 23.71 -1.18 -8.53
C THR A 179 22.98 -0.10 -9.31
N ARG A 180 23.45 1.12 -9.19
CA ARG A 180 23.01 2.29 -9.93
C ARG A 180 24.28 3.00 -10.39
N THR A 181 24.41 3.21 -11.69
CA THR A 181 25.63 3.77 -12.27
C THR A 181 25.33 4.61 -13.50
N ASP A 182 26.10 5.65 -13.66
CA ASP A 182 26.13 6.41 -14.91
C ASP A 182 26.83 5.58 -16.00
N VAL A 183 26.14 5.37 -17.11
CA VAL A 183 26.74 4.74 -18.32
C VAL A 183 27.53 5.79 -19.10
N ASN A 184 26.98 7.01 -19.12
CA ASN A 184 27.59 8.23 -19.65
C ASN A 184 26.89 9.45 -19.06
N GLU A 185 27.24 10.67 -19.48
CA GLU A 185 26.63 11.93 -18.99
C GLU A 185 25.11 12.01 -19.21
N LEU A 186 24.56 11.21 -20.12
CA LEU A 186 23.15 11.25 -20.53
C LEU A 186 22.36 10.00 -20.14
N GLY A 187 23.03 8.96 -19.67
CA GLY A 187 22.41 7.66 -19.44
C GLY A 187 22.72 7.07 -18.06
N HIS A 188 21.67 6.60 -17.37
CA HIS A 188 21.75 5.98 -16.05
C HIS A 188 21.20 4.56 -16.10
N LEU A 189 21.92 3.59 -15.56
CA LEU A 189 21.54 2.20 -15.48
C LEU A 189 21.31 1.82 -14.01
N GLN A 190 20.24 1.10 -13.74
CA GLN A 190 19.99 0.45 -12.47
C GLN A 190 19.79 -1.05 -12.70
N LEU A 191 20.37 -1.87 -11.81
CA LEU A 191 20.11 -3.30 -11.71
C LEU A 191 19.93 -3.65 -10.23
N SER A 192 18.95 -4.50 -9.95
CA SER A 192 18.75 -5.08 -8.61
C SER A 192 18.35 -6.54 -8.72
N ALA A 193 18.84 -7.35 -7.79
CA ALA A 193 18.47 -8.74 -7.64
C ALA A 193 18.37 -9.08 -6.15
N GLY A 194 17.45 -9.97 -5.80
CA GLY A 194 17.28 -10.37 -4.43
C GLY A 194 16.58 -11.71 -4.27
N PHE A 195 16.71 -12.27 -3.07
CA PHE A 195 15.98 -13.44 -2.64
C PHE A 195 15.59 -13.32 -1.16
N GLU A 196 14.51 -13.96 -0.79
CA GLU A 196 14.07 -14.12 0.59
C GLU A 196 13.54 -15.55 0.79
N LYS A 197 13.86 -16.17 1.93
CA LYS A 197 13.34 -17.48 2.34
C LYS A 197 13.13 -17.53 3.83
N THR A 198 12.06 -18.20 4.28
CA THR A 198 11.80 -18.52 5.69
C THR A 198 11.01 -19.82 5.78
N ASP A 199 11.28 -20.63 6.80
CA ASP A 199 10.48 -21.81 7.08
C ASP A 199 9.12 -21.47 7.69
N GLY A 200 8.91 -20.18 8.05
CA GLY A 200 7.66 -19.69 8.59
C GLY A 200 7.36 -20.16 10.01
N TYR A 201 6.07 -20.26 10.34
CA TYR A 201 5.58 -20.74 11.64
C TYR A 201 4.16 -21.30 11.48
N ASP A 202 3.65 -22.02 12.48
CA ASP A 202 2.26 -22.52 12.48
C ASP A 202 1.26 -21.36 12.59
N ILE A 203 0.66 -21.01 11.46
CA ILE A 203 -0.27 -19.89 11.32
C ILE A 203 -1.69 -20.20 11.77
N LYS A 204 -1.99 -21.45 12.14
CA LYS A 204 -3.36 -21.85 12.48
C LYS A 204 -3.70 -21.65 13.95
N SER A 205 -4.98 -21.36 14.21
CA SER A 205 -5.53 -21.31 15.55
C SER A 205 -6.82 -22.15 15.61
N PRO A 206 -6.82 -23.30 16.31
CA PRO A 206 -5.72 -23.87 17.09
C PRO A 206 -4.54 -24.32 16.23
N GLN A 207 -3.36 -24.48 16.86
CA GLN A 207 -2.13 -24.93 16.19
C GLN A 207 -2.28 -26.33 15.61
N THR A 208 -1.68 -26.53 14.44
CA THR A 208 -1.64 -27.81 13.73
C THR A 208 -0.29 -28.55 13.88
N GLY A 209 0.73 -27.84 14.39
CA GLY A 209 2.10 -28.34 14.48
C GLY A 209 2.86 -28.35 13.14
N VAL A 210 2.33 -27.65 12.13
CA VAL A 210 2.95 -27.52 10.80
C VAL A 210 3.32 -26.07 10.59
N ASP A 211 4.58 -25.80 10.30
CA ASP A 211 5.05 -24.49 9.88
C ASP A 211 4.77 -24.27 8.39
N TYR A 212 4.54 -23.00 8.00
CA TYR A 212 4.18 -22.62 6.63
C TYR A 212 5.20 -21.63 6.10
N GLY A 213 6.04 -22.09 5.18
CA GLY A 213 7.17 -21.38 4.63
C GLY A 213 6.81 -20.36 3.54
N TYR A 214 7.82 -19.59 3.20
CA TYR A 214 7.79 -18.61 2.10
C TYR A 214 9.16 -18.53 1.45
N GLU A 215 9.17 -18.49 0.12
CA GLU A 215 10.36 -18.12 -0.65
C GLU A 215 10.00 -17.19 -1.80
N SER A 216 10.94 -16.32 -2.18
CA SER A 216 10.81 -15.43 -3.32
C SER A 216 12.16 -15.05 -3.90
N GLN A 217 12.15 -14.74 -5.19
CA GLN A 217 13.27 -14.20 -5.93
C GLN A 217 12.79 -13.00 -6.76
N ASN A 218 13.70 -12.08 -7.04
CA ASN A 218 13.41 -10.94 -7.87
C ASN A 218 14.60 -10.46 -8.67
N LEU A 219 14.32 -9.89 -9.82
CA LEU A 219 15.27 -9.22 -10.68
C LEU A 219 14.60 -7.98 -11.29
N MET A 220 15.30 -6.85 -11.29
CA MET A 220 14.84 -5.63 -11.93
C MET A 220 15.99 -4.92 -12.62
N GLY A 221 15.74 -4.43 -13.83
CA GLY A 221 16.65 -3.55 -14.57
C GLY A 221 15.91 -2.36 -15.12
N GLY A 222 16.57 -1.20 -15.11
CA GLY A 222 16.04 0.03 -15.67
C GLY A 222 17.14 0.85 -16.31
N TYR A 223 16.82 1.52 -17.41
CA TYR A 223 17.72 2.44 -18.09
C TYR A 223 16.99 3.73 -18.41
N GLU A 224 17.58 4.84 -17.98
CA GLU A 224 17.14 6.20 -18.32
C GLU A 224 18.13 6.83 -19.29
N HIS A 225 17.60 7.54 -20.30
CA HIS A 225 18.40 8.30 -21.23
C HIS A 225 17.84 9.69 -21.43
N ARG A 226 18.68 10.71 -21.23
CA ARG A 226 18.36 12.10 -21.50
C ARG A 226 18.77 12.46 -22.92
N PHE A 227 17.82 12.54 -23.85
CA PHE A 227 18.08 12.87 -25.24
C PHE A 227 18.52 14.34 -25.43
N ASN A 228 17.94 15.23 -24.60
CA ASN A 228 18.28 16.65 -24.53
C ASN A 228 17.68 17.26 -23.24
N GLN A 229 17.71 18.58 -23.12
CA GLN A 229 17.23 19.30 -21.93
C GLN A 229 15.73 19.07 -21.62
N ASN A 230 14.93 18.69 -22.63
CA ASN A 230 13.48 18.54 -22.50
C ASN A 230 12.99 17.10 -22.57
N TRP A 231 13.73 16.20 -23.20
CA TRP A 231 13.29 14.83 -23.45
C TRP A 231 14.07 13.81 -22.66
N LEU A 232 13.33 12.98 -21.94
CA LEU A 232 13.83 11.90 -21.09
C LEU A 232 13.10 10.60 -21.41
N GLY A 233 13.82 9.58 -21.83
CA GLY A 233 13.29 8.24 -22.06
C GLY A 233 13.67 7.30 -20.92
N TYR A 234 12.78 6.38 -20.58
CA TYR A 234 13.00 5.36 -19.59
C TYR A 234 12.43 4.03 -20.06
N VAL A 235 13.19 2.95 -19.85
CA VAL A 235 12.74 1.58 -20.06
C VAL A 235 13.09 0.75 -18.83
N SER A 236 12.20 -0.14 -18.43
CA SER A 236 12.48 -1.09 -17.34
C SER A 236 11.84 -2.45 -17.59
N ALA A 237 12.48 -3.46 -17.02
CA ALA A 237 11.95 -4.81 -16.92
C ALA A 237 12.08 -5.27 -15.47
N SER A 238 11.04 -5.90 -14.95
CA SER A 238 11.05 -6.53 -13.63
C SER A 238 10.44 -7.92 -13.69
N TRP A 239 11.01 -8.80 -12.91
CA TRP A 239 10.51 -10.14 -12.65
C TRP A 239 10.61 -10.43 -11.16
N PHE A 240 9.57 -11.01 -10.59
CA PHE A 240 9.61 -11.59 -9.25
C PHE A 240 8.66 -12.77 -9.15
N ASP A 241 9.12 -13.79 -8.46
CA ASP A 241 8.29 -14.94 -8.09
C ASP A 241 8.11 -15.03 -6.57
N SER A 242 7.15 -15.81 -6.15
CA SER A 242 6.97 -16.18 -4.75
C SER A 242 6.24 -17.50 -4.64
N ASP A 243 6.62 -18.31 -3.65
CA ASP A 243 5.95 -19.54 -3.25
C ASP A 243 5.62 -19.46 -1.77
N VAL A 244 4.35 -19.71 -1.43
CA VAL A 244 3.81 -19.62 -0.07
C VAL A 244 3.13 -20.92 0.28
N GLU A 245 3.54 -21.55 1.35
CA GLU A 245 2.86 -22.72 1.89
C GLU A 245 1.62 -22.34 2.71
N TYR A 246 0.53 -23.07 2.55
CA TYR A 246 -0.67 -22.89 3.35
C TYR A 246 -1.46 -24.19 3.51
N ASN A 247 -2.37 -24.22 4.49
CA ASN A 247 -3.23 -25.39 4.72
C ASN A 247 -4.65 -25.12 4.26
N SER A 248 -5.18 -26.04 3.46
CA SER A 248 -6.60 -26.10 3.11
C SER A 248 -7.10 -27.53 3.28
N SER A 249 -8.21 -27.70 4.00
CA SER A 249 -8.85 -29.01 4.22
C SER A 249 -7.90 -30.09 4.79
N GLY A 250 -6.91 -29.68 5.61
CA GLY A 250 -5.94 -30.61 6.21
C GLY A 250 -4.76 -31.00 5.30
N MET A 251 -4.70 -30.47 4.07
CA MET A 251 -3.60 -30.72 3.13
C MET A 251 -2.70 -29.50 3.03
N LEU A 252 -1.40 -29.74 2.79
CA LEU A 252 -0.42 -28.70 2.50
C LEU A 252 -0.50 -28.30 1.03
N TYR A 253 -0.77 -27.04 0.80
CA TYR A 253 -0.80 -26.40 -0.51
C TYR A 253 0.35 -25.40 -0.64
N HIS A 254 0.72 -25.15 -1.88
CA HIS A 254 1.57 -24.06 -2.32
C HIS A 254 0.75 -23.07 -3.13
N SER A 255 0.92 -21.78 -2.86
CA SER A 255 0.42 -20.68 -3.68
C SER A 255 1.61 -20.00 -4.34
N PHE A 256 1.84 -20.35 -5.59
CA PHE A 256 2.91 -19.78 -6.41
C PHE A 256 2.40 -18.58 -7.21
N SER A 257 3.24 -17.56 -7.37
CA SER A 257 2.98 -16.43 -8.26
C SER A 257 4.26 -16.04 -8.98
N ASP A 258 4.20 -15.89 -10.30
CA ASP A 258 5.24 -15.30 -11.14
C ASP A 258 4.71 -14.01 -11.76
N ASN A 259 5.50 -12.95 -11.71
CA ASN A 259 5.10 -11.62 -12.15
C ASN A 259 6.20 -11.03 -13.03
N GLN A 260 5.85 -10.63 -14.23
CA GLN A 260 6.74 -9.99 -15.18
C GLN A 260 6.15 -8.67 -15.61
N SER A 261 6.98 -7.63 -15.73
CA SER A 261 6.54 -6.31 -16.20
C SER A 261 7.60 -5.65 -17.07
N PHE A 262 7.16 -5.07 -18.17
CA PHE A 262 7.98 -4.29 -19.09
C PHE A 262 7.36 -2.90 -19.24
N THR A 263 8.12 -1.86 -18.96
CA THR A 263 7.64 -0.46 -18.99
C THR A 263 8.52 0.39 -19.88
N GLY A 264 7.90 1.17 -20.75
CA GLY A 264 8.53 2.25 -21.50
C GLY A 264 7.87 3.59 -21.18
N LYS A 265 8.67 4.62 -20.91
CA LYS A 265 8.17 5.98 -20.66
C LYS A 265 8.96 6.98 -21.51
N MET A 266 8.25 8.00 -21.98
CA MET A 266 8.84 9.17 -22.61
C MET A 266 8.28 10.42 -21.92
N ASN A 267 9.15 11.18 -21.29
CA ASN A 267 8.82 12.43 -20.61
C ASN A 267 9.32 13.61 -21.44
N TYR A 268 8.44 14.60 -21.61
CA TYR A 268 8.79 15.92 -22.13
C TYR A 268 8.62 16.96 -21.03
N GLU A 269 9.65 17.74 -20.76
CA GLU A 269 9.62 18.85 -19.82
C GLU A 269 10.05 20.13 -20.52
N GLY A 270 9.05 20.93 -20.92
CA GLY A 270 9.24 22.28 -21.46
C GLY A 270 8.93 23.34 -20.40
N LYS A 271 9.10 24.61 -20.76
CA LYS A 271 8.85 25.73 -19.82
C LYS A 271 7.41 25.79 -19.30
N ARG A 272 6.42 25.38 -20.09
CA ARG A 272 4.99 25.44 -19.75
C ARG A 272 4.28 24.12 -19.94
N LEU A 273 4.85 23.18 -20.65
CA LEU A 273 4.23 21.88 -20.93
C LEU A 273 5.09 20.77 -20.36
N LYS A 274 4.48 19.91 -19.55
CA LYS A 274 5.00 18.57 -19.22
C LYS A 274 4.11 17.55 -19.91
N SER A 275 4.70 16.52 -20.51
CA SER A 275 3.98 15.43 -21.16
C SER A 275 4.60 14.10 -20.81
N LEU A 276 3.79 13.11 -20.52
CA LEU A 276 4.18 11.73 -20.22
C LEU A 276 3.46 10.79 -21.18
N LEU A 277 4.22 10.04 -21.97
CA LEU A 277 3.73 8.85 -22.68
C LEU A 277 4.27 7.62 -21.96
N MET A 278 3.40 6.66 -21.64
CA MET A 278 3.74 5.40 -20.98
C MET A 278 3.11 4.23 -21.72
N LEU A 279 3.89 3.18 -21.89
CA LEU A 279 3.45 1.85 -22.34
C LEU A 279 3.92 0.82 -21.31
N ASN A 280 3.05 -0.09 -20.93
CA ASN A 280 3.40 -1.18 -20.02
C ASN A 280 2.73 -2.49 -20.48
N TYR A 281 3.46 -3.58 -20.34
CA TYR A 281 2.94 -4.94 -20.45
C TYR A 281 3.29 -5.70 -19.18
N GLN A 282 2.32 -6.40 -18.62
CA GLN A 282 2.48 -7.26 -17.45
C GLN A 282 1.90 -8.63 -17.74
N GLN A 283 2.56 -9.65 -17.19
CA GLN A 283 2.04 -10.99 -17.12
C GLN A 283 2.12 -11.48 -15.67
N THR A 284 1.03 -12.04 -15.18
CA THR A 284 0.95 -12.62 -13.83
C THR A 284 0.42 -14.05 -13.93
N GLU A 285 1.23 -15.02 -13.56
CA GLU A 285 0.80 -16.40 -13.36
C GLU A 285 0.55 -16.66 -11.87
N LYS A 286 -0.56 -17.29 -11.54
CA LYS A 286 -0.90 -17.76 -10.19
C LYS A 286 -1.29 -19.22 -10.26
N LEU A 287 -0.66 -20.04 -9.38
CA LEU A 287 -0.90 -21.47 -9.29
C LEU A 287 -1.12 -21.86 -7.84
N ASP A 288 -2.21 -22.61 -7.55
CA ASP A 288 -2.34 -23.32 -6.29
C ASP A 288 -2.27 -24.81 -6.54
N TYR A 289 -1.40 -25.52 -5.84
CA TYR A 289 -1.16 -26.95 -6.00
C TYR A 289 -0.79 -27.60 -4.66
N THR A 290 -1.05 -28.93 -4.55
CA THR A 290 -0.53 -29.68 -3.41
C THR A 290 0.92 -30.08 -3.65
N GLN A 291 1.69 -30.24 -2.59
CA GLN A 291 3.09 -30.66 -2.68
C GLN A 291 3.24 -32.00 -3.44
N SER A 292 2.28 -32.90 -3.31
CA SER A 292 2.30 -34.21 -3.97
C SER A 292 2.05 -34.14 -5.48
N GLU A 293 1.26 -33.17 -5.96
CA GLU A 293 0.88 -33.03 -7.37
C GLU A 293 1.85 -32.12 -8.15
N GLY A 294 2.45 -31.13 -7.47
CA GLY A 294 3.39 -30.17 -8.05
C GLY A 294 2.75 -29.16 -9.00
N LYS A 295 3.54 -28.20 -9.45
CA LYS A 295 3.10 -27.05 -10.28
C LYS A 295 2.38 -27.47 -11.56
N ASN A 296 2.80 -28.56 -12.20
CA ASN A 296 2.24 -29.00 -13.48
C ASN A 296 0.78 -29.51 -13.38
N ASN A 297 0.35 -29.84 -12.17
CA ASN A 297 -0.99 -30.34 -11.89
C ASN A 297 -1.72 -29.39 -10.92
N ALA A 298 -1.50 -28.09 -11.08
CA ALA A 298 -2.16 -27.07 -10.25
C ALA A 298 -3.69 -27.20 -10.40
N ASN A 299 -4.39 -27.21 -9.27
CA ASN A 299 -5.85 -27.25 -9.23
C ASN A 299 -6.49 -25.86 -9.32
N THR A 300 -5.73 -24.80 -9.05
CA THR A 300 -6.09 -23.42 -9.39
C THR A 300 -4.98 -22.85 -10.27
N LYS A 301 -5.36 -22.30 -11.43
CA LYS A 301 -4.45 -21.66 -12.38
C LYS A 301 -5.08 -20.40 -12.94
N ALA A 302 -4.37 -19.30 -12.88
CA ALA A 302 -4.73 -18.05 -13.55
C ALA A 302 -3.48 -17.44 -14.18
N ASN A 303 -3.51 -17.22 -15.48
CA ASN A 303 -2.52 -16.46 -16.22
C ASN A 303 -3.22 -15.23 -16.79
N ILE A 304 -2.75 -14.04 -16.38
CA ILE A 304 -3.37 -12.76 -16.71
C ILE A 304 -2.36 -11.91 -17.44
N ASP A 305 -2.71 -11.53 -18.65
CA ASP A 305 -2.00 -10.54 -19.44
C ASP A 305 -2.67 -9.17 -19.27
N LEU A 306 -1.87 -8.15 -18.99
CA LEU A 306 -2.32 -6.78 -18.85
C LEU A 306 -1.45 -5.85 -19.67
N THR A 307 -2.04 -5.18 -20.65
CA THR A 307 -1.40 -4.09 -21.39
C THR A 307 -2.00 -2.76 -20.97
N GLN A 308 -1.16 -1.77 -20.74
CA GLN A 308 -1.59 -0.43 -20.36
C GLN A 308 -0.88 0.62 -21.21
N THR A 309 -1.60 1.67 -21.57
CA THR A 309 -1.02 2.87 -22.21
C THR A 309 -1.60 4.12 -21.57
N GLN A 310 -0.80 5.16 -21.50
CA GLN A 310 -1.22 6.45 -20.98
C GLN A 310 -0.50 7.58 -21.73
N TRP A 311 -1.26 8.61 -22.07
CA TRP A 311 -0.70 9.88 -22.49
C TRP A 311 -1.32 11.00 -21.66
N ALA A 312 -0.51 11.64 -20.82
CA ALA A 312 -0.91 12.70 -19.92
C ALA A 312 -0.13 13.98 -20.21
N ASN A 313 -0.78 15.11 -20.08
CA ASN A 313 -0.21 16.43 -20.33
C ASN A 313 -0.59 17.38 -19.20
N LEU A 314 0.36 18.23 -18.80
CA LEU A 314 0.18 19.29 -17.82
C LEU A 314 0.70 20.58 -18.40
N TYR A 315 -0.19 21.57 -18.54
CA TYR A 315 0.11 22.87 -19.14
C TYR A 315 -0.02 24.00 -18.14
N GLN A 316 1.07 24.73 -17.90
CA GLN A 316 1.07 25.95 -17.09
C GLN A 316 0.65 27.14 -17.97
N LEU A 317 -0.61 27.55 -17.85
CA LEU A 317 -1.16 28.66 -18.65
C LEU A 317 -0.53 29.99 -18.22
N ASN A 318 -0.44 30.21 -16.90
CA ASN A 318 0.22 31.33 -16.23
C ASN A 318 0.56 30.90 -14.78
N ASP A 319 1.07 31.81 -13.95
CA ASP A 319 1.48 31.51 -12.58
C ASP A 319 0.31 31.08 -11.68
N MET A 320 -0.93 31.37 -12.05
CA MET A 320 -2.13 31.04 -11.28
C MET A 320 -2.85 29.78 -11.78
N ILE A 321 -2.76 29.46 -13.08
CA ILE A 321 -3.60 28.44 -13.71
C ILE A 321 -2.75 27.34 -14.32
N GLN A 322 -3.01 26.11 -13.90
CA GLN A 322 -2.45 24.89 -14.47
C GLN A 322 -3.59 23.99 -14.96
N LEU A 323 -3.46 23.46 -16.17
CA LEU A 323 -4.44 22.59 -16.82
C LEU A 323 -3.80 21.24 -17.13
N GLY A 324 -4.50 20.17 -16.81
CA GLY A 324 -4.11 18.81 -17.15
C GLY A 324 -5.12 18.15 -18.07
N ALA A 325 -4.67 17.30 -18.98
CA ALA A 325 -5.53 16.47 -19.80
C ALA A 325 -4.80 15.19 -20.22
N GLY A 326 -5.54 14.12 -20.41
CA GLY A 326 -4.94 12.88 -20.90
C GLY A 326 -5.95 11.81 -21.25
N ILE A 327 -5.40 10.74 -21.81
CA ILE A 327 -6.12 9.53 -22.17
C ILE A 327 -5.33 8.32 -21.66
N ASP A 328 -6.02 7.26 -21.32
CA ASP A 328 -5.39 5.97 -21.05
C ASP A 328 -6.24 4.81 -21.59
N GLY A 329 -5.58 3.67 -21.79
CA GLY A 329 -6.21 2.42 -22.17
C GLY A 329 -5.64 1.27 -21.38
N ARG A 330 -6.49 0.29 -21.07
CA ARG A 330 -6.14 -0.93 -20.37
C ARG A 330 -6.83 -2.12 -21.06
N TRP A 331 -6.05 -3.13 -21.40
CA TRP A 331 -6.47 -4.38 -22.02
C TRP A 331 -6.01 -5.52 -21.13
N GLU A 332 -6.95 -6.23 -20.57
CA GLU A 332 -6.76 -7.31 -19.63
C GLU A 332 -7.35 -8.59 -20.17
N LYS A 333 -6.64 -9.70 -20.04
CA LYS A 333 -7.08 -10.99 -20.51
C LYS A 333 -6.73 -12.09 -19.53
N LEU A 334 -7.72 -12.92 -19.19
CA LEU A 334 -7.55 -14.17 -18.47
C LEU A 334 -7.41 -15.32 -19.48
N ASP A 335 -6.38 -16.15 -19.35
CA ASP A 335 -6.13 -17.26 -20.29
C ASP A 335 -7.26 -18.28 -20.37
N HIS A 336 -7.34 -18.96 -21.52
CA HIS A 336 -8.36 -19.98 -21.82
C HIS A 336 -8.24 -21.24 -20.96
N ASP A 337 -7.06 -21.53 -20.41
CA ASP A 337 -6.77 -22.71 -19.58
C ASP A 337 -6.81 -22.40 -18.08
N ALA A 338 -7.38 -21.24 -17.70
CA ALA A 338 -7.60 -20.88 -16.32
C ALA A 338 -8.47 -21.93 -15.60
N LEU A 339 -8.04 -22.32 -14.40
CA LEU A 339 -8.67 -23.32 -13.56
C LEU A 339 -9.07 -22.71 -12.20
N SER A 340 -10.18 -23.20 -11.66
CA SER A 340 -10.61 -22.94 -10.30
C SER A 340 -11.00 -24.27 -9.64
N TYR A 341 -10.28 -24.68 -8.60
CA TYR A 341 -10.48 -25.94 -7.87
C TYR A 341 -10.59 -27.17 -8.79
N GLY A 342 -9.67 -27.29 -9.75
CA GLY A 342 -9.60 -28.41 -10.70
C GLY A 342 -10.59 -28.38 -11.87
N SER A 343 -11.47 -27.39 -11.90
CA SER A 343 -12.41 -27.18 -13.00
C SER A 343 -12.01 -25.95 -13.83
N ARG A 344 -12.43 -25.92 -15.10
CA ARG A 344 -12.22 -24.72 -15.92
C ARG A 344 -12.89 -23.52 -15.27
N HIS A 345 -12.16 -22.42 -15.14
CA HIS A 345 -12.70 -21.16 -14.61
C HIS A 345 -13.82 -20.63 -15.51
N VAL A 346 -14.94 -20.20 -14.94
CA VAL A 346 -16.13 -19.77 -15.71
C VAL A 346 -15.86 -18.61 -16.66
N LEU A 347 -14.89 -17.75 -16.32
CA LEU A 347 -14.45 -16.60 -17.13
C LEU A 347 -13.15 -16.87 -17.91
N ALA A 348 -12.73 -18.14 -18.05
CA ALA A 348 -11.51 -18.48 -18.77
C ALA A 348 -11.59 -18.04 -20.24
N GLY A 349 -10.61 -17.24 -20.67
CA GLY A 349 -10.55 -16.66 -22.02
C GLY A 349 -11.24 -15.30 -22.16
N GLU A 350 -11.89 -14.80 -21.11
CA GLU A 350 -12.51 -13.47 -21.12
C GLU A 350 -11.46 -12.36 -21.13
N SER A 351 -11.80 -11.27 -21.81
CA SER A 351 -11.03 -10.03 -21.82
C SER A 351 -11.86 -8.87 -21.29
N ARG A 352 -11.19 -7.85 -20.81
CA ARG A 352 -11.77 -6.57 -20.36
C ARG A 352 -10.98 -5.42 -20.92
N ASP A 353 -11.65 -4.52 -21.59
CA ASP A 353 -11.07 -3.33 -22.15
C ASP A 353 -11.64 -2.11 -21.42
N THR A 354 -10.76 -1.20 -21.02
CA THR A 354 -11.15 0.06 -20.39
C THR A 354 -10.42 1.22 -21.06
N TYR A 355 -11.16 2.25 -21.42
CA TYR A 355 -10.61 3.46 -22.02
C TYR A 355 -11.03 4.66 -21.18
N GLY A 356 -10.06 5.50 -20.79
CA GLY A 356 -10.29 6.68 -19.98
C GLY A 356 -9.88 7.96 -20.68
N ILE A 357 -10.68 8.99 -20.53
CA ILE A 357 -10.31 10.37 -20.84
C ILE A 357 -10.48 11.21 -19.57
N PHE A 358 -9.49 12.06 -19.28
CA PHE A 358 -9.53 12.88 -18.06
C PHE A 358 -9.05 14.30 -18.31
N GLY A 359 -9.55 15.22 -17.47
CA GLY A 359 -9.11 16.60 -17.41
C GLY A 359 -8.96 17.07 -15.97
N SER A 360 -8.05 17.99 -15.75
CA SER A 360 -7.83 18.63 -14.44
C SER A 360 -7.55 20.12 -14.58
N GLY A 361 -7.90 20.87 -13.55
CA GLY A 361 -7.58 22.28 -13.43
C GLY A 361 -7.14 22.60 -12.01
N LYS A 362 -6.07 23.40 -11.88
CA LYS A 362 -5.60 23.97 -10.62
C LYS A 362 -5.55 25.48 -10.77
N LEU A 363 -6.16 26.17 -9.83
CA LEU A 363 -6.16 27.63 -9.75
C LEU A 363 -5.58 28.04 -8.40
N THR A 364 -4.52 28.84 -8.42
CA THR A 364 -3.90 29.44 -7.23
C THR A 364 -4.11 30.96 -7.28
N VAL A 365 -4.89 31.51 -6.34
CA VAL A 365 -5.19 32.94 -6.27
C VAL A 365 -5.02 33.41 -4.84
N SER A 366 -4.02 34.30 -4.62
CA SER A 366 -3.65 34.72 -3.25
C SER A 366 -3.40 33.48 -2.38
N ASP A 367 -4.12 33.35 -1.27
CA ASP A 367 -3.99 32.27 -0.29
C ASP A 367 -4.88 31.04 -0.59
N TRP A 368 -5.61 31.06 -1.72
CA TRP A 368 -6.50 29.99 -2.13
C TRP A 368 -5.90 29.10 -3.20
N ILE A 369 -6.10 27.81 -3.07
CA ILE A 369 -5.85 26.80 -4.08
C ILE A 369 -7.16 26.06 -4.35
N PHE A 370 -7.54 25.97 -5.62
CA PHE A 370 -8.70 25.19 -6.06
C PHE A 370 -8.21 24.13 -7.05
N GLU A 371 -8.69 22.90 -6.89
CA GLU A 371 -8.44 21.81 -7.83
C GLU A 371 -9.78 21.20 -8.26
N ALA A 372 -9.93 20.94 -9.55
CA ALA A 372 -11.08 20.25 -10.12
C ALA A 372 -10.60 19.19 -11.09
N ASN A 373 -11.15 17.99 -11.00
CA ASN A 373 -10.83 16.86 -11.85
C ASN A 373 -12.12 16.24 -12.38
N ILE A 374 -12.10 15.80 -13.62
CA ILE A 374 -13.17 15.02 -14.26
C ILE A 374 -12.56 13.91 -15.08
N ARG A 375 -13.21 12.76 -15.08
CA ARG A 375 -12.81 11.60 -15.86
C ARG A 375 -14.03 10.85 -16.35
N HIS A 376 -13.96 10.35 -17.58
CA HIS A 376 -14.94 9.46 -18.16
C HIS A 376 -14.26 8.15 -18.56
N ASP A 377 -14.74 7.03 -18.01
CA ASP A 377 -14.27 5.69 -18.31
C ASP A 377 -15.32 4.95 -19.10
N LYS A 378 -14.91 4.39 -20.24
CA LYS A 378 -15.68 3.44 -21.04
C LYS A 378 -15.17 2.04 -20.76
N HIS A 379 -16.08 1.15 -20.35
CA HIS A 379 -15.80 -0.25 -20.06
C HIS A 379 -16.58 -1.15 -21.01
N ASP A 380 -15.95 -2.20 -21.54
CA ASP A 380 -16.59 -3.12 -22.53
C ASP A 380 -17.67 -4.06 -21.94
N LYS A 381 -17.66 -4.28 -20.61
CA LYS A 381 -18.57 -5.20 -19.90
C LYS A 381 -19.61 -4.51 -19.03
N TYR A 382 -19.41 -3.24 -18.68
CA TYR A 382 -20.28 -2.46 -17.81
C TYR A 382 -20.61 -1.12 -18.46
N ASP A 383 -21.55 -0.39 -17.84
CA ASP A 383 -21.88 0.98 -18.25
C ASP A 383 -20.67 1.92 -18.16
N ASP A 384 -20.71 2.98 -18.93
CA ASP A 384 -19.74 4.06 -18.88
C ASP A 384 -19.89 4.85 -17.57
N TYR A 385 -18.77 5.22 -16.94
CA TYR A 385 -18.74 5.94 -15.68
C TYR A 385 -18.05 7.29 -15.81
N THR A 386 -18.69 8.33 -15.26
CA THR A 386 -18.06 9.65 -15.10
C THR A 386 -17.81 9.90 -13.62
N THR A 387 -16.56 10.13 -13.27
CA THR A 387 -16.14 10.51 -11.93
C THR A 387 -15.58 11.93 -11.93
N TRP A 388 -15.70 12.63 -10.81
CA TRP A 388 -15.19 13.97 -10.66
C TRP A 388 -14.81 14.25 -9.22
N SER A 389 -13.92 15.22 -9.03
CA SER A 389 -13.58 15.73 -7.71
C SER A 389 -13.34 17.22 -7.74
N PHE A 390 -13.58 17.84 -6.61
CA PHE A 390 -13.28 19.25 -6.34
C PHE A 390 -12.59 19.34 -4.99
N ALA A 391 -11.55 20.16 -4.91
CA ALA A 391 -10.86 20.44 -3.66
C ALA A 391 -10.56 21.93 -3.56
N ALA A 392 -10.59 22.46 -2.34
CA ALA A 392 -10.22 23.83 -2.01
C ALA A 392 -9.27 23.83 -0.81
N GLY A 393 -8.21 24.60 -0.90
CA GLY A 393 -7.26 24.87 0.18
C GLY A 393 -7.19 26.37 0.46
N TYR A 394 -7.12 26.74 1.71
CA TYR A 394 -6.93 28.12 2.16
C TYR A 394 -5.75 28.21 3.12
N GLN A 395 -4.74 28.97 2.73
CA GLN A 395 -3.57 29.27 3.58
C GLN A 395 -3.93 30.46 4.46
N VAL A 396 -4.27 30.21 5.74
CA VAL A 396 -4.67 31.26 6.68
C VAL A 396 -3.48 32.17 6.99
N ASN A 397 -2.30 31.57 7.15
CA ASN A 397 -0.99 32.23 7.28
C ASN A 397 0.10 31.16 7.06
N ASP A 398 1.37 31.50 7.27
CA ASP A 398 2.52 30.61 7.04
C ASP A 398 2.45 29.28 7.83
N HIS A 399 1.63 29.21 8.88
CA HIS A 399 1.54 28.05 9.77
C HIS A 399 0.24 27.25 9.63
N TYR A 400 -0.86 27.84 9.19
CA TYR A 400 -2.18 27.24 9.25
C TYR A 400 -2.79 27.11 7.86
N ARG A 401 -3.19 25.91 7.49
CA ARG A 401 -3.89 25.60 6.24
C ARG A 401 -5.17 24.84 6.50
N MET A 402 -6.24 25.26 5.87
CA MET A 402 -7.51 24.54 5.80
C MET A 402 -7.67 23.90 4.42
N ARG A 403 -8.28 22.74 4.36
CA ARG A 403 -8.59 22.06 3.11
C ARG A 403 -9.93 21.37 3.20
N ALA A 404 -10.63 21.31 2.07
CA ALA A 404 -11.85 20.57 1.92
C ALA A 404 -11.89 19.92 0.54
N SER A 405 -12.45 18.71 0.44
CA SER A 405 -12.63 18.04 -0.84
C SER A 405 -13.94 17.27 -0.89
N TYR A 406 -14.45 17.10 -2.11
CA TYR A 406 -15.54 16.21 -2.42
C TYR A 406 -15.25 15.51 -3.75
N GLY A 407 -15.53 14.20 -3.83
CA GLY A 407 -15.30 13.47 -5.07
C GLY A 407 -16.11 12.20 -5.14
N THR A 408 -16.21 11.67 -6.36
CA THR A 408 -16.87 10.41 -6.67
C THR A 408 -15.84 9.39 -7.17
N ALA A 409 -16.11 8.10 -6.94
CA ALA A 409 -15.29 7.02 -7.44
C ALA A 409 -16.17 5.82 -7.81
N PHE A 410 -15.62 4.88 -8.57
CA PHE A 410 -16.29 3.63 -8.88
C PHE A 410 -15.29 2.47 -8.93
N LYS A 411 -15.81 1.23 -8.84
CA LYS A 411 -15.05 0.02 -9.06
C LYS A 411 -15.92 -1.04 -9.70
N ALA A 412 -15.44 -1.66 -10.78
CA ALA A 412 -16.07 -2.81 -11.40
C ALA A 412 -15.76 -4.10 -10.61
N PRO A 413 -16.68 -5.09 -10.55
CA PRO A 413 -16.41 -6.40 -9.96
C PRO A 413 -15.20 -7.09 -10.59
N SER A 414 -14.39 -7.79 -9.80
CA SER A 414 -13.25 -8.56 -10.28
C SER A 414 -13.70 -9.88 -10.98
N TYR A 415 -12.79 -10.56 -11.66
CA TYR A 415 -13.08 -11.92 -12.18
C TYR A 415 -13.44 -12.89 -11.06
N THR A 416 -12.82 -12.77 -9.91
CA THR A 416 -13.12 -13.60 -8.73
C THR A 416 -14.53 -13.32 -8.21
N ASP A 417 -14.92 -12.05 -8.09
CA ASP A 417 -16.27 -11.67 -7.63
C ASP A 417 -17.33 -12.25 -8.57
N LEU A 418 -17.18 -12.06 -9.89
CA LEU A 418 -18.11 -12.55 -10.90
C LEU A 418 -18.14 -14.08 -11.05
N SER A 419 -17.07 -14.77 -10.67
CA SER A 419 -17.05 -16.24 -10.70
C SER A 419 -17.95 -16.85 -9.63
N THR A 420 -18.19 -16.12 -8.56
CA THR A 420 -19.04 -16.55 -7.43
C THR A 420 -20.42 -15.92 -7.46
N ALA A 421 -20.55 -14.72 -8.01
CA ALA A 421 -21.80 -13.98 -8.12
C ALA A 421 -21.82 -13.16 -9.44
N PRO A 422 -22.37 -13.72 -10.53
CA PRO A 422 -22.29 -13.11 -11.86
C PRO A 422 -23.13 -11.83 -12.04
N ASP A 423 -24.11 -11.61 -11.16
CA ASP A 423 -25.06 -10.49 -11.23
C ASP A 423 -24.64 -9.29 -10.38
N LEU A 424 -23.38 -9.25 -9.90
CA LEU A 424 -22.88 -8.13 -9.10
C LEU A 424 -22.82 -6.84 -9.90
N GLU A 425 -23.31 -5.78 -9.28
CA GLU A 425 -23.24 -4.42 -9.80
C GLU A 425 -21.91 -3.73 -9.40
N PRO A 426 -21.42 -2.77 -10.23
CA PRO A 426 -20.27 -1.95 -9.89
C PRO A 426 -20.51 -1.10 -8.64
N GLU A 427 -19.48 -1.01 -7.81
CA GLU A 427 -19.45 -0.19 -6.60
C GLU A 427 -19.29 1.29 -6.97
N LYS A 428 -20.01 2.18 -6.31
CA LYS A 428 -19.95 3.65 -6.51
C LYS A 428 -19.73 4.33 -5.17
N SER A 429 -18.92 5.38 -5.14
CA SER A 429 -18.73 6.11 -3.88
C SER A 429 -18.79 7.61 -4.02
N LYS A 430 -19.14 8.26 -2.90
CA LYS A 430 -19.11 9.71 -2.68
C LYS A 430 -18.30 9.95 -1.41
N ASN A 431 -17.21 10.69 -1.54
CA ASN A 431 -16.29 10.99 -0.46
C ASN A 431 -16.26 12.49 -0.18
N SER A 432 -16.45 12.87 1.08
CA SER A 432 -16.30 14.24 1.59
C SER A 432 -15.20 14.28 2.63
N GLU A 433 -14.35 15.28 2.57
CA GLU A 433 -13.27 15.46 3.54
C GLU A 433 -13.08 16.93 3.91
N ILE A 434 -12.79 17.19 5.18
CA ILE A 434 -12.30 18.47 5.69
C ILE A 434 -11.01 18.19 6.44
N GLY A 435 -9.98 19.01 6.19
CA GLY A 435 -8.69 18.89 6.84
C GLY A 435 -8.16 20.22 7.37
N PHE A 436 -7.33 20.13 8.38
CA PHE A 436 -6.64 21.26 8.99
C PHE A 436 -5.21 20.87 9.28
N ASP A 437 -4.26 21.64 8.75
CA ASP A 437 -2.83 21.41 8.91
C ASP A 437 -2.20 22.59 9.67
N ILE A 438 -1.34 22.27 10.63
CA ILE A 438 -0.51 23.21 11.39
C ILE A 438 0.95 22.85 11.14
N THR A 439 1.76 23.80 10.72
CA THR A 439 3.18 23.57 10.45
C THR A 439 4.03 24.60 11.15
N TYR A 440 4.87 24.13 12.07
CA TYR A 440 5.93 24.88 12.73
C TYR A 440 7.27 24.16 12.49
N PRO A 441 8.42 24.83 12.68
CA PRO A 441 9.73 24.21 12.43
C PRO A 441 9.99 22.91 13.21
N LEU A 442 9.43 22.77 14.42
CA LEU A 442 9.63 21.61 15.30
C LEU A 442 8.37 20.73 15.45
N ALA A 443 7.27 21.08 14.81
CA ALA A 443 6.03 20.33 14.96
C ALA A 443 5.10 20.50 13.75
N ARG A 444 4.52 19.40 13.30
CA ARG A 444 3.45 19.38 12.30
C ARG A 444 2.27 18.61 12.84
N VAL A 445 1.08 19.18 12.70
CA VAL A 445 -0.17 18.53 13.07
C VAL A 445 -1.07 18.52 11.85
N SER A 446 -1.67 17.37 11.53
CA SER A 446 -2.67 17.23 10.49
C SER A 446 -3.89 16.54 11.06
N VAL A 447 -5.06 17.14 10.88
CA VAL A 447 -6.36 16.58 11.25
C VAL A 447 -7.19 16.44 9.99
N SER A 448 -7.84 15.29 9.79
CA SER A 448 -8.78 15.05 8.71
C SER A 448 -10.06 14.42 9.26
N ALA A 449 -11.21 14.94 8.88
CA ALA A 449 -12.51 14.32 9.08
C ALA A 449 -13.11 13.96 7.72
N TYR A 450 -13.64 12.74 7.58
CA TYR A 450 -14.14 12.23 6.31
C TYR A 450 -15.46 11.48 6.47
N ASP A 451 -16.25 11.48 5.40
CA ASP A 451 -17.50 10.72 5.25
C ASP A 451 -17.51 10.11 3.84
N ASN A 452 -17.43 8.78 3.76
CA ASN A 452 -17.46 8.02 2.52
C ASN A 452 -18.73 7.16 2.48
N GLN A 453 -19.57 7.36 1.47
CA GLN A 453 -20.75 6.56 1.17
C GLN A 453 -20.41 5.67 -0.02
N VAL A 454 -20.64 4.36 0.11
CA VAL A 454 -20.41 3.38 -0.93
C VAL A 454 -21.72 2.68 -1.25
N ASP A 455 -22.24 2.92 -2.43
CA ASP A 455 -23.40 2.25 -2.97
C ASP A 455 -22.93 0.95 -3.68
N ASN A 456 -23.65 -0.15 -3.51
CA ASN A 456 -23.34 -1.48 -4.06
C ASN A 456 -21.98 -2.05 -3.61
N LEU A 457 -21.56 -1.83 -2.37
CA LEU A 457 -20.34 -2.41 -1.81
C LEU A 457 -20.35 -3.94 -1.96
N ILE A 458 -19.30 -4.51 -2.56
CA ILE A 458 -19.16 -5.95 -2.73
C ILE A 458 -18.53 -6.53 -1.46
N ILE A 459 -19.25 -7.43 -0.79
CA ILE A 459 -18.78 -8.14 0.39
C ILE A 459 -19.06 -9.63 0.30
N TRP A 460 -18.21 -10.43 0.95
CA TRP A 460 -18.57 -11.79 1.29
C TRP A 460 -19.32 -11.78 2.63
N TYR A 461 -20.47 -12.43 2.65
CA TYR A 461 -21.38 -12.47 3.79
C TYR A 461 -21.50 -13.91 4.31
N SER A 462 -21.25 -14.10 5.60
CA SER A 462 -21.37 -15.42 6.24
C SER A 462 -22.82 -15.72 6.56
N ASP A 463 -23.40 -16.70 5.90
CA ASP A 463 -24.79 -17.09 6.04
C ASP A 463 -24.94 -18.64 5.96
N PRO A 464 -24.46 -19.38 6.96
CA PRO A 464 -24.50 -20.83 6.93
C PRO A 464 -25.93 -21.41 6.93
N ASN A 465 -26.92 -20.61 7.25
CA ASN A 465 -28.31 -21.02 7.33
C ASN A 465 -29.14 -20.64 6.07
N GLY A 466 -28.57 -19.90 5.13
CA GLY A 466 -29.26 -19.43 3.94
C GLY A 466 -30.40 -18.45 4.22
N ALA A 467 -30.23 -17.57 5.21
CA ALA A 467 -31.25 -16.60 5.58
C ALA A 467 -31.28 -15.38 4.66
N VAL A 468 -30.14 -15.07 4.01
CA VAL A 468 -29.93 -13.92 3.14
C VAL A 468 -29.47 -14.36 1.75
N CYS A 469 -28.66 -15.40 1.67
CA CYS A 469 -28.06 -15.91 0.43
C CYS A 469 -29.00 -16.89 -0.28
N ASP A 470 -29.39 -16.60 -1.52
CA ASP A 470 -30.18 -17.52 -2.34
C ASP A 470 -29.38 -18.81 -2.68
N VAL A 471 -28.06 -18.67 -2.87
CA VAL A 471 -27.12 -19.76 -3.06
C VAL A 471 -25.97 -19.64 -2.07
N VAL A 472 -25.90 -20.59 -1.13
CA VAL A 472 -24.84 -20.62 -0.10
C VAL A 472 -23.64 -21.42 -0.63
N ASN A 473 -22.52 -20.75 -0.86
CA ASN A 473 -21.24 -21.37 -1.18
C ASN A 473 -20.29 -21.22 0.01
N TRP A 474 -19.74 -22.33 0.51
CA TRP A 474 -18.77 -22.31 1.62
C TRP A 474 -19.30 -21.64 2.91
N GLY A 475 -20.61 -21.69 3.17
CA GLY A 475 -21.24 -21.08 4.34
C GLY A 475 -21.57 -19.60 4.19
N GLY A 476 -21.67 -19.09 2.98
CA GLY A 476 -22.02 -17.70 2.70
C GLY A 476 -22.13 -17.40 1.21
N CYS A 477 -22.26 -16.14 0.87
CA CYS A 477 -22.30 -15.66 -0.51
C CYS A 477 -21.61 -14.30 -0.67
N THR A 478 -21.23 -13.97 -1.90
CA THR A 478 -20.82 -12.62 -2.29
C THR A 478 -22.06 -11.84 -2.75
N LEU A 479 -22.24 -10.64 -2.23
CA LEU A 479 -23.39 -9.79 -2.56
C LEU A 479 -23.03 -8.30 -2.57
N ASN A 480 -23.90 -7.48 -3.18
CA ASN A 480 -23.86 -6.03 -3.04
C ASN A 480 -24.64 -5.59 -1.79
N THR A 481 -24.13 -4.59 -1.08
CA THR A 481 -24.80 -3.88 0.02
C THR A 481 -24.35 -2.43 0.01
N ASP A 482 -25.11 -1.53 0.63
CA ASP A 482 -24.64 -0.17 0.80
C ASP A 482 -23.87 -0.04 2.12
N ALA A 483 -22.92 0.89 2.16
CA ALA A 483 -22.13 1.11 3.36
C ALA A 483 -21.80 2.60 3.56
N ARG A 484 -21.62 2.98 4.81
CA ARG A 484 -21.14 4.32 5.17
C ARG A 484 -20.00 4.24 6.15
N ILE A 485 -18.95 5.01 5.86
CA ILE A 485 -17.72 5.06 6.65
C ILE A 485 -17.41 6.51 7.00
N LYS A 486 -17.44 6.84 8.29
CA LYS A 486 -17.06 8.15 8.82
C LYS A 486 -15.87 8.01 9.75
N GLY A 487 -14.97 8.97 9.72
CA GLY A 487 -13.84 8.93 10.63
C GLY A 487 -13.12 10.25 10.79
N VAL A 488 -12.26 10.26 11.79
CA VAL A 488 -11.31 11.34 12.07
C VAL A 488 -9.93 10.74 12.22
N GLU A 489 -8.95 11.36 11.58
CA GLU A 489 -7.53 11.05 11.67
C GLU A 489 -6.79 12.25 12.26
N LEU A 490 -5.90 12.00 13.21
CA LEU A 490 -4.93 12.95 13.74
C LEU A 490 -3.54 12.39 13.52
N GLU A 491 -2.66 13.19 12.93
CA GLU A 491 -1.22 12.91 12.82
C GLU A 491 -0.46 14.08 13.43
N VAL A 492 0.48 13.77 14.33
CA VAL A 492 1.35 14.76 14.97
C VAL A 492 2.79 14.32 14.83
N ASN A 493 3.59 15.12 14.13
CA ASN A 493 5.04 14.94 14.03
C ASN A 493 5.71 16.06 14.83
N PHE A 494 6.64 15.71 15.73
CA PHE A 494 7.37 16.69 16.53
C PHE A 494 8.69 16.15 17.04
N ASP A 495 9.62 17.06 17.34
CA ASP A 495 10.92 16.72 17.86
C ASP A 495 11.06 17.05 19.34
N THR A 496 11.67 16.14 20.11
CA THR A 496 12.11 16.39 21.49
C THR A 496 13.61 16.12 21.59
N GLY A 497 14.41 17.16 21.38
CA GLY A 497 15.86 17.02 21.27
C GLY A 497 16.25 16.12 20.08
N PRO A 498 16.98 15.01 20.32
CA PRO A 498 17.40 14.10 19.24
C PRO A 498 16.31 13.10 18.83
N ILE A 499 15.12 13.17 19.40
CA ILE A 499 14.04 12.20 19.17
C ILE A 499 12.99 12.83 18.29
N ASN A 500 12.79 12.25 17.13
CA ASN A 500 11.65 12.53 16.29
C ASN A 500 10.47 11.61 16.68
N HIS A 501 9.28 12.19 16.79
CA HIS A 501 8.06 11.49 17.17
C HIS A 501 7.00 11.64 16.08
N THR A 502 6.35 10.53 15.74
CA THR A 502 5.10 10.52 14.97
C THR A 502 4.01 9.86 15.81
N LEU A 503 2.96 10.60 16.11
CA LEU A 503 1.76 10.10 16.78
C LEU A 503 0.61 10.06 15.78
N VAL A 504 -0.12 8.95 15.75
CA VAL A 504 -1.32 8.79 14.93
C VAL A 504 -2.46 8.35 15.84
N ALA A 505 -3.61 8.98 15.71
CA ALA A 505 -4.85 8.56 16.35
C ALA A 505 -5.98 8.57 15.33
N GLU A 506 -6.72 7.47 15.27
CA GLU A 506 -7.80 7.26 14.32
C GLU A 506 -9.05 6.77 15.05
N TYR A 507 -10.17 7.37 14.71
CA TYR A 507 -11.48 6.86 15.09
C TYR A 507 -12.39 6.81 13.88
N LYS A 508 -13.09 5.69 13.66
CA LYS A 508 -14.03 5.53 12.55
C LYS A 508 -15.25 4.68 12.92
N ASP A 509 -16.39 5.04 12.37
CA ASP A 509 -17.60 4.22 12.35
C ASP A 509 -17.84 3.77 10.91
N HIS A 510 -17.93 2.45 10.69
CA HIS A 510 -18.04 1.82 9.38
C HIS A 510 -19.06 0.70 9.46
N LYS A 511 -20.17 0.85 8.74
CA LYS A 511 -21.31 -0.05 8.78
C LYS A 511 -21.93 -0.21 7.42
N ASP A 512 -22.52 -1.40 7.20
CA ASP A 512 -23.45 -1.62 6.10
C ASP A 512 -24.86 -1.07 6.42
N ASP A 513 -25.80 -1.21 5.49
CA ASP A 513 -27.20 -0.81 5.65
C ASP A 513 -27.93 -1.55 6.75
N ASN A 514 -27.49 -2.74 7.11
CA ASN A 514 -28.02 -3.53 8.23
C ASN A 514 -27.43 -3.10 9.58
N HIS A 515 -26.64 -2.01 9.59
CA HIS A 515 -25.90 -1.51 10.74
C HIS A 515 -24.85 -2.49 11.31
N VAL A 516 -24.46 -3.52 10.54
CA VAL A 516 -23.38 -4.44 10.88
C VAL A 516 -22.03 -3.78 10.57
N GLN A 517 -21.09 -3.95 11.48
CA GLN A 517 -19.73 -3.42 11.30
C GLN A 517 -19.04 -4.16 10.13
N LEU A 518 -18.39 -3.41 9.24
CA LEU A 518 -17.60 -3.99 8.17
C LEU A 518 -16.43 -4.80 8.74
N ALA A 519 -16.18 -6.00 8.21
CA ALA A 519 -15.22 -6.96 8.74
C ALA A 519 -13.77 -6.47 8.70
N ARG A 520 -12.96 -6.93 9.66
CA ARG A 520 -11.50 -6.76 9.77
C ARG A 520 -11.02 -5.33 9.95
N ARG A 521 -11.91 -4.40 10.32
CA ARG A 521 -11.58 -2.99 10.56
C ARG A 521 -11.90 -2.65 12.00
N ALA A 522 -10.93 -2.03 12.69
CA ALA A 522 -11.12 -1.52 14.05
C ALA A 522 -11.74 -0.12 14.01
N LYS A 523 -12.53 0.24 15.03
CA LYS A 523 -13.00 1.61 15.20
C LYS A 523 -11.89 2.54 15.65
N GLU A 524 -10.93 2.03 16.39
CA GLU A 524 -9.87 2.80 17.03
C GLU A 524 -8.51 2.24 16.71
N ASN A 525 -7.58 3.11 16.27
CA ASN A 525 -6.18 2.77 16.04
C ASN A 525 -5.30 3.90 16.59
N TYR A 526 -4.23 3.52 17.31
CA TYR A 526 -3.22 4.45 17.80
C TYR A 526 -1.84 3.96 17.43
N LYS A 527 -0.99 4.85 16.95
CA LYS A 527 0.39 4.54 16.58
C LYS A 527 1.32 5.58 17.20
N TRP A 528 2.45 5.12 17.71
CA TRP A 528 3.52 5.99 18.16
C TRP A 528 4.84 5.46 17.62
N ILE A 529 5.46 6.25 16.78
CA ILE A 529 6.72 5.93 16.13
C ILE A 529 7.76 6.92 16.67
N THR A 530 8.94 6.42 17.06
CA THR A 530 10.09 7.25 17.42
C THR A 530 11.28 6.91 16.57
N ALA A 531 12.02 7.91 16.16
CA ALA A 531 13.32 7.80 15.52
C ALA A 531 14.36 8.60 16.29
N ILE A 532 15.50 8.00 16.61
CA ILE A 532 16.56 8.61 17.37
C ILE A 532 17.87 8.37 16.64
N GLN A 533 18.65 9.45 16.42
CA GLN A 533 20.02 9.37 15.92
C GLN A 533 20.99 9.77 17.03
N LEU A 534 21.83 8.83 17.47
CA LEU A 534 22.83 9.06 18.53
C LEU A 534 24.23 8.59 18.06
N GLY A 535 25.01 9.53 17.56
CA GLY A 535 26.30 9.21 16.96
C GLY A 535 26.15 8.20 15.83
N ASN A 536 26.79 7.04 15.96
CA ASN A 536 26.69 5.95 14.96
C ASN A 536 25.47 5.06 15.13
N PHE A 537 24.57 5.34 16.08
CA PHE A 537 23.36 4.55 16.29
C PHE A 537 22.14 5.23 15.70
N ASP A 538 21.32 4.49 14.96
CA ASP A 538 19.93 4.81 14.67
C ASP A 538 19.01 3.84 15.45
N ILE A 539 18.03 4.39 16.18
CA ILE A 539 17.13 3.61 17.01
C ILE A 539 15.70 3.99 16.64
N ASN A 540 14.89 3.01 16.32
CA ASN A 540 13.47 3.21 16.04
C ASN A 540 12.61 2.34 16.94
N THR A 541 11.51 2.91 17.43
CA THR A 541 10.51 2.19 18.20
C THR A 541 9.14 2.47 17.59
N THR A 542 8.34 1.43 17.41
CA THR A 542 6.96 1.55 16.93
C THR A 542 6.03 0.88 17.93
N TYR A 543 5.07 1.63 18.44
CA TYR A 543 3.92 1.13 19.16
C TYR A 543 2.69 1.19 18.26
N THR A 544 1.91 0.11 18.23
CA THR A 544 0.64 0.05 17.49
C THR A 544 -0.43 -0.57 18.37
N TYR A 545 -1.50 0.18 18.60
CA TYR A 545 -2.75 -0.32 19.17
C TYR A 545 -3.78 -0.45 18.05
N THR A 546 -4.41 -1.62 17.95
CA THR A 546 -5.57 -1.87 17.08
C THR A 546 -6.72 -2.32 17.95
N GLY A 547 -7.85 -1.63 17.86
CA GLY A 547 -9.05 -1.92 18.63
C GLY A 547 -9.71 -3.26 18.27
N LYS A 548 -10.72 -3.65 19.05
CA LYS A 548 -11.58 -4.81 18.77
C LYS A 548 -12.26 -4.63 17.41
N ARG A 549 -12.30 -5.73 16.60
CA ARG A 549 -12.89 -5.69 15.25
C ARG A 549 -13.65 -6.96 14.92
N LEU A 550 -14.74 -6.82 14.17
CA LEU A 550 -15.47 -7.94 13.59
C LEU A 550 -14.60 -8.61 12.51
N ASP A 551 -14.58 -9.93 12.43
CA ASP A 551 -13.91 -10.66 11.34
C ASP A 551 -14.91 -11.34 10.40
N LEU A 552 -15.98 -11.92 10.95
CA LEU A 552 -17.03 -12.58 10.19
C LEU A 552 -18.30 -11.73 10.20
N PRO A 553 -18.68 -11.11 9.08
CA PRO A 553 -19.94 -10.38 8.97
C PRO A 553 -21.10 -11.39 8.86
N THR A 554 -21.86 -11.49 9.94
CA THR A 554 -23.08 -12.32 10.04
C THR A 554 -24.26 -11.41 10.36
N PRO A 555 -25.54 -11.85 10.14
CA PRO A 555 -26.71 -11.06 10.49
C PRO A 555 -26.75 -10.64 11.98
N GLU A 556 -26.31 -11.52 12.85
CA GLU A 556 -26.27 -11.31 14.29
C GLU A 556 -24.89 -11.73 14.85
N PRO A 557 -23.87 -10.82 14.78
CA PRO A 557 -22.54 -11.12 15.24
C PRO A 557 -22.48 -11.43 16.74
N THR A 558 -21.84 -12.53 17.09
CA THR A 558 -21.58 -12.96 18.46
C THR A 558 -20.18 -12.51 18.93
N SER A 559 -19.86 -12.71 20.20
CA SER A 559 -18.51 -12.43 20.71
C SER A 559 -17.40 -13.22 20.01
N ASN A 560 -17.72 -14.38 19.44
CA ASN A 560 -16.76 -15.28 18.79
C ASN A 560 -16.40 -14.82 17.37
N ASP A 561 -17.18 -13.92 16.78
CA ASP A 561 -16.95 -13.37 15.45
C ASP A 561 -15.99 -12.17 15.48
N TYR A 562 -15.52 -11.80 16.68
CA TYR A 562 -14.63 -10.66 16.89
C TYR A 562 -13.20 -11.06 17.23
N ILE A 563 -12.27 -10.33 16.69
CA ILE A 563 -10.86 -10.33 17.09
C ILE A 563 -10.65 -9.29 18.19
N HIS A 564 -9.94 -9.69 19.26
CA HIS A 564 -9.60 -8.80 20.36
C HIS A 564 -8.64 -7.69 19.95
N SER A 565 -8.61 -6.63 20.76
CA SER A 565 -7.62 -5.54 20.59
C SER A 565 -6.19 -6.05 20.79
N THR A 566 -5.25 -5.41 20.12
CA THR A 566 -3.83 -5.78 20.15
C THR A 566 -2.95 -4.59 20.52
N ASN A 567 -1.83 -4.88 21.22
CA ASN A 567 -0.81 -3.90 21.62
C ASN A 567 0.55 -4.41 21.18
N LEU A 568 1.09 -3.86 20.10
CA LEU A 568 2.35 -4.33 19.54
C LEU A 568 3.46 -3.29 19.73
N TRP A 569 4.65 -3.76 20.06
CA TRP A 569 5.86 -2.98 20.14
C TRP A 569 6.93 -3.62 19.30
N ASP A 570 7.50 -2.84 18.39
CA ASP A 570 8.68 -3.20 17.59
C ASP A 570 9.82 -2.24 17.93
N VAL A 571 11.05 -2.77 17.95
CA VAL A 571 12.27 -1.97 18.15
C VAL A 571 13.29 -2.38 17.11
N SER A 572 13.93 -1.40 16.48
CA SER A 572 15.09 -1.62 15.62
C SER A 572 16.25 -0.73 16.02
N VAL A 573 17.46 -1.25 15.88
CA VAL A 573 18.71 -0.55 16.18
C VAL A 573 19.68 -0.79 15.04
N GLY A 574 20.14 0.29 14.43
CA GLY A 574 21.24 0.30 13.47
C GLY A 574 22.53 0.78 14.12
N TYR A 575 23.65 0.20 13.73
CA TYR A 575 24.97 0.66 14.11
C TYR A 575 25.86 0.81 12.87
N TRP A 576 26.30 2.04 12.61
CA TRP A 576 27.17 2.40 11.51
C TRP A 576 28.62 2.12 11.87
N LEU A 577 29.18 1.05 11.32
CA LEU A 577 30.61 0.69 11.48
C LEU A 577 31.50 1.67 10.72
N SER A 578 31.02 2.18 9.61
CA SER A 578 31.63 3.21 8.77
C SER A 578 30.53 3.92 7.97
N ASP A 579 30.87 4.95 7.22
CA ASP A 579 29.92 5.65 6.31
C ASP A 579 29.33 4.72 5.23
N THR A 580 29.94 3.56 5.00
CA THR A 580 29.54 2.60 3.96
C THR A 580 29.01 1.28 4.51
N MET A 581 29.11 1.01 5.81
CA MET A 581 28.69 -0.26 6.42
C MET A 581 27.82 -0.05 7.64
N VAL A 582 26.63 -0.65 7.63
CA VAL A 582 25.71 -0.64 8.75
C VAL A 582 25.26 -2.07 9.09
N ILE A 583 25.17 -2.35 10.38
CA ILE A 583 24.52 -3.55 10.92
C ILE A 583 23.25 -3.11 11.64
N ARG A 584 22.12 -3.73 11.31
CA ARG A 584 20.82 -3.43 11.93
C ARG A 584 20.21 -4.67 12.55
N SER A 585 19.72 -4.53 13.78
CA SER A 585 18.95 -5.55 14.49
C SER A 585 17.53 -5.09 14.73
N ARG A 586 16.55 -5.99 14.64
CA ARG A 586 15.14 -5.73 14.92
C ARG A 586 14.57 -6.80 15.82
N ILE A 587 13.73 -6.37 16.75
CA ILE A 587 12.84 -7.21 17.53
C ILE A 587 11.41 -6.83 17.16
N GLU A 588 10.71 -7.74 16.53
CA GLU A 588 9.28 -7.63 16.25
C GLU A 588 8.49 -8.23 17.42
N ASN A 589 7.35 -7.61 17.77
CA ASN A 589 6.51 -8.04 18.86
C ASN A 589 7.28 -8.23 20.18
N LEU A 590 7.94 -7.16 20.63
CA LEU A 590 8.88 -7.16 21.76
C LEU A 590 8.34 -7.85 23.01
N PHE A 591 7.04 -7.72 23.31
CA PHE A 591 6.42 -8.28 24.52
C PHE A 591 5.77 -9.64 24.29
N ASN A 592 5.93 -10.23 23.12
CA ASN A 592 5.37 -11.55 22.74
C ASN A 592 3.85 -11.61 22.90
N GLU A 593 3.15 -10.57 22.47
CA GLU A 593 1.68 -10.54 22.43
C GLU A 593 1.18 -11.66 21.52
N GLN A 594 0.28 -12.50 22.02
CA GLN A 594 -0.38 -13.50 21.18
C GLN A 594 -1.65 -12.89 20.59
N TYR A 595 -1.70 -12.77 19.27
CA TYR A 595 -2.79 -12.10 18.60
C TYR A 595 -3.13 -12.73 17.24
N GLN A 596 -4.27 -12.31 16.72
CA GLN A 596 -4.73 -12.63 15.37
C GLN A 596 -5.03 -11.34 14.62
N SER A 597 -4.72 -11.30 13.34
CA SER A 597 -5.15 -10.22 12.45
C SER A 597 -6.32 -10.64 11.55
N ALA A 598 -6.54 -11.94 11.41
CA ALA A 598 -7.72 -12.59 10.84
C ALA A 598 -8.08 -13.78 11.72
N LEU A 599 -9.38 -14.03 11.93
CA LEU A 599 -9.87 -15.09 12.81
C LEU A 599 -9.39 -16.46 12.32
N GLY A 600 -8.91 -17.30 13.26
CA GLY A 600 -8.35 -18.61 12.95
C GLY A 600 -6.90 -18.59 12.46
N TYR A 601 -6.28 -17.39 12.33
CA TYR A 601 -4.89 -17.25 11.92
C TYR A 601 -4.06 -16.54 12.99
N ARG A 602 -3.03 -17.21 13.48
CA ARG A 602 -2.06 -16.63 14.40
C ARG A 602 -1.15 -15.64 13.66
N ALA A 603 -0.85 -14.55 14.32
CA ALA A 603 0.20 -13.63 13.89
C ALA A 603 1.56 -14.04 14.47
N PRO A 604 2.68 -13.47 13.98
CA PRO A 604 4.01 -13.81 14.47
C PRO A 604 4.16 -13.56 15.98
N GLU A 605 4.78 -14.50 16.68
CA GLU A 605 5.30 -14.28 18.01
C GLU A 605 6.52 -13.34 17.97
N ARG A 606 7.16 -13.10 19.11
CA ARG A 606 8.38 -12.29 19.15
C ARG A 606 9.45 -12.88 18.23
N ALA A 607 9.94 -12.08 17.29
CA ALA A 607 10.90 -12.47 16.30
C ALA A 607 12.11 -11.52 16.26
N PHE A 608 13.28 -12.05 15.92
CA PHE A 608 14.56 -11.35 15.87
C PHE A 608 15.10 -11.38 14.45
N TYR A 609 15.64 -10.24 14.00
CA TYR A 609 16.26 -10.12 12.68
C TYR A 609 17.56 -9.35 12.78
N LEU A 610 18.54 -9.73 11.97
CA LEU A 610 19.84 -9.08 11.83
C LEU A 610 20.15 -8.89 10.35
N ASN A 611 20.46 -7.67 9.95
CA ASN A 611 20.85 -7.33 8.59
C ASN A 611 22.20 -6.61 8.60
N ALA A 612 23.03 -6.89 7.59
CA ALA A 612 24.26 -6.15 7.31
C ALA A 612 24.16 -5.59 5.88
N SER A 613 24.39 -4.30 5.73
CA SER A 613 24.43 -3.63 4.42
C SER A 613 25.79 -2.98 4.23
N TYR A 614 26.36 -3.18 3.06
CA TYR A 614 27.63 -2.61 2.64
C TYR A 614 27.48 -1.91 1.30
N GLN A 615 27.90 -0.66 1.24
CA GLN A 615 27.96 0.16 0.05
C GLN A 615 29.42 0.36 -0.37
N PHE A 616 29.76 0.18 -1.66
CA PHE A 616 31.12 0.23 -2.19
C PHE A 616 31.23 1.00 -3.51
#